data_746863d032916349968447bb2ab0c069
#
_entry.id   746863d032916349968447bb2ab0c069
#
_cell.length_a   1.000
_cell.length_b   1.000
_cell.length_c   1.000
_cell.angle_alpha   90.00
_cell.angle_beta   90.00
_cell.angle_gamma   90.00
#
_symmetry.space_group_name_H-M   'P 1'
#
loop_
_entity.id
_entity.type
_entity.pdbx_description
1 polymer ?
#
loop_
_entity_poly.entity_id
_entity_poly.type
_entity_poly.pdbx_seq_one_letter_code
_entity_poly.pdbx_strand_id
1 'polypeptide(L)'
;MPRGRKILRRRIFKFNLIQPKDLYCIFPLAAGNGTPVDSFTWDSVIVKDGQEIVFTEEQQRERYRKYVERNIGAVLKEKRLYVKGVEKSENILSVEVPGRGIDLVGRTDLLILSDIVKENPRNLQHLPEVKMLIEVKRNIKSSCDFQALSELIALDLLVDDPVVALLTDLRGDWVFFWVSGKENNATRIHKAIIKNPDEAFQVIRTLLEQPSTADTEIEFPCFQNPVKRRKLSQVMPLIGEGGESGKIHECIERYYDIAITP
;
A
#
# COMPACT_ATOMS: atom_id res chain seq x y z
N MET A 1 12.33 15.55 -36.19
CA MET A 1 12.28 14.11 -35.87
C MET A 1 11.97 13.94 -34.40
N PRO A 2 10.83 13.42 -34.02
CA PRO A 2 10.52 13.23 -32.60
C PRO A 2 11.28 12.00 -32.08
N ARG A 3 12.09 12.19 -31.06
CA ARG A 3 12.77 11.12 -30.32
C ARG A 3 11.71 10.27 -29.63
N GLY A 4 11.58 9.02 -30.06
CA GLY A 4 10.66 8.05 -29.48
C GLY A 4 10.90 7.87 -27.97
N ARG A 5 9.89 8.17 -27.15
CA ARG A 5 9.84 7.78 -25.75
C ARG A 5 9.86 6.26 -25.69
N LYS A 6 10.98 5.69 -25.21
CA LYS A 6 11.00 4.27 -24.82
C LYS A 6 10.06 4.12 -23.62
N ILE A 7 8.90 3.52 -23.88
CA ILE A 7 8.00 3.06 -22.83
C ILE A 7 8.73 1.92 -22.11
N LEU A 8 9.25 2.20 -20.93
CA LEU A 8 9.81 1.16 -20.05
C LEU A 8 8.64 0.35 -19.46
N ARG A 9 8.22 -0.67 -20.22
CA ARG A 9 7.30 -1.69 -19.74
C ARG A 9 7.97 -2.47 -18.61
N ARG A 10 7.34 -2.48 -17.43
CA ARG A 10 7.60 -3.36 -16.29
C ARG A 10 9.07 -3.41 -15.82
N ARG A 11 9.53 -2.43 -15.10
CA ARG A 11 10.52 -2.69 -14.07
C ARG A 11 9.81 -2.61 -12.73
N ILE A 12 9.28 -3.75 -12.29
CA ILE A 12 9.03 -4.02 -10.89
C ILE A 12 10.38 -3.83 -10.23
N PHE A 13 10.48 -2.86 -9.36
CA PHE A 13 11.67 -2.63 -8.58
C PHE A 13 11.99 -3.91 -7.78
N LYS A 14 12.95 -4.69 -8.24
CA LYS A 14 13.54 -5.77 -7.44
C LYS A 14 14.53 -5.13 -6.48
N PHE A 15 14.08 -4.64 -5.35
CA PHE A 15 14.92 -4.17 -4.26
C PHE A 15 15.66 -5.35 -3.57
N ASN A 16 16.51 -6.06 -4.29
CA ASN A 16 17.12 -7.29 -3.78
C ASN A 16 18.35 -7.04 -2.87
N LEU A 17 18.76 -5.79 -2.62
CA LEU A 17 20.03 -5.52 -1.91
C LEU A 17 19.91 -4.57 -0.71
N ILE A 18 18.81 -3.86 -0.55
CA ILE A 18 18.55 -3.10 0.67
C ILE A 18 17.83 -4.04 1.62
N GLN A 19 18.41 -4.21 2.81
CA GLN A 19 17.70 -4.97 3.84
C GLN A 19 16.40 -4.24 4.14
N PRO A 20 15.24 -4.93 4.15
CA PRO A 20 13.96 -4.30 4.43
C PRO A 20 13.96 -3.41 5.70
N LYS A 21 14.76 -3.79 6.70
CA LYS A 21 14.95 -3.01 7.94
C LYS A 21 15.50 -1.59 7.72
N ASP A 22 16.13 -1.31 6.59
CA ASP A 22 16.71 0.00 6.29
C ASP A 22 15.67 0.96 5.67
N LEU A 23 14.53 0.43 5.22
CA LEU A 23 13.44 1.22 4.59
C LEU A 23 12.36 1.62 5.58
N TYR A 24 12.15 0.86 6.63
CA TYR A 24 11.09 1.11 7.61
C TYR A 24 11.48 0.67 9.01
N CYS A 25 10.81 1.23 10.02
CA CYS A 25 10.87 0.78 11.41
C CYS A 25 9.68 -0.12 11.72
N ILE A 26 9.92 -1.21 12.47
CA ILE A 26 8.82 -2.03 12.99
C ILE A 26 8.15 -1.27 14.12
N PHE A 27 6.84 -1.07 14.02
CA PHE A 27 6.04 -0.39 15.02
C PHE A 27 5.64 -1.37 16.13
N PRO A 28 5.82 -1.03 17.41
CA PRO A 28 5.50 -1.91 18.52
C PRO A 28 3.98 -2.09 18.67
N LEU A 29 3.55 -3.33 18.90
CA LEU A 29 2.16 -3.70 19.10
C LEU A 29 1.90 -4.10 20.57
N ALA A 30 0.67 -3.89 21.03
CA ALA A 30 0.11 -4.43 22.25
C ALA A 30 -0.95 -5.48 21.90
N ALA A 31 -1.32 -6.32 22.87
CA ALA A 31 -2.46 -7.23 22.68
C ALA A 31 -3.75 -6.42 22.58
N GLY A 32 -4.56 -6.69 21.58
CA GLY A 32 -5.86 -6.08 21.34
C GLY A 32 -7.00 -7.10 21.45
N ASN A 33 -8.22 -6.62 21.66
CA ASN A 33 -9.46 -7.42 21.68
C ASN A 33 -10.32 -7.02 20.48
N GLY A 34 -10.03 -7.58 19.32
CA GLY A 34 -10.82 -7.36 18.11
C GLY A 34 -12.18 -8.10 18.14
N THR A 35 -13.16 -7.61 17.38
CA THR A 35 -14.38 -8.37 17.12
C THR A 35 -14.04 -9.59 16.27
N PRO A 36 -14.48 -10.80 16.63
CA PRO A 36 -14.16 -12.02 15.89
C PRO A 36 -14.47 -11.93 14.41
N VAL A 37 -13.53 -12.29 13.58
CA VAL A 37 -13.61 -12.28 12.11
C VAL A 37 -13.10 -13.62 11.58
N ASP A 38 -13.88 -14.28 10.76
CA ASP A 38 -13.45 -15.50 10.10
C ASP A 38 -12.32 -15.22 9.10
N SER A 39 -11.26 -16.01 9.13
CA SER A 39 -10.18 -15.92 8.15
C SER A 39 -10.69 -16.19 6.74
N PHE A 40 -10.12 -15.51 5.75
CA PHE A 40 -10.43 -15.73 4.35
C PHE A 40 -9.95 -17.11 3.90
N THR A 41 -10.80 -17.85 3.18
CA THR A 41 -10.45 -19.12 2.58
C THR A 41 -10.23 -18.95 1.08
N TRP A 42 -9.04 -19.28 0.60
CA TRP A 42 -8.72 -19.30 -0.82
C TRP A 42 -9.39 -20.49 -1.50
N ASP A 43 -10.12 -20.25 -2.59
CA ASP A 43 -10.78 -21.31 -3.35
C ASP A 43 -9.79 -22.11 -4.17
N SER A 44 -10.08 -23.39 -4.28
CA SER A 44 -9.36 -24.36 -5.10
C SER A 44 -10.34 -25.30 -5.81
N VAL A 45 -9.85 -26.00 -6.80
CA VAL A 45 -10.58 -27.06 -7.50
C VAL A 45 -9.71 -28.33 -7.54
N ILE A 46 -10.34 -29.48 -7.29
CA ILE A 46 -9.68 -30.77 -7.46
C ILE A 46 -9.88 -31.19 -8.91
N VAL A 47 -8.78 -31.35 -9.65
CA VAL A 47 -8.80 -31.83 -11.04
C VAL A 47 -8.88 -33.37 -11.11
N LYS A 48 -9.14 -33.92 -12.30
CA LYS A 48 -9.42 -35.34 -12.51
C LYS A 48 -8.35 -36.33 -12.03
N ASP A 49 -7.10 -35.86 -11.90
CA ASP A 49 -5.96 -36.63 -11.39
C ASP A 49 -5.76 -36.49 -9.86
N GLY A 50 -6.69 -35.87 -9.17
CA GLY A 50 -6.64 -35.65 -7.72
C GLY A 50 -5.75 -34.50 -7.27
N GLN A 51 -5.18 -33.73 -8.20
CA GLN A 51 -4.42 -32.53 -7.85
C GLN A 51 -5.34 -31.38 -7.45
N GLU A 52 -4.97 -30.67 -6.40
CA GLU A 52 -5.63 -29.44 -5.99
C GLU A 52 -5.00 -28.25 -6.69
N ILE A 53 -5.79 -27.52 -7.46
CA ILE A 53 -5.40 -26.27 -8.11
C ILE A 53 -6.09 -25.12 -7.40
N VAL A 54 -5.32 -24.28 -6.70
CA VAL A 54 -5.83 -23.06 -6.07
C VAL A 54 -5.95 -21.97 -7.13
N PHE A 55 -7.10 -21.31 -7.19
CA PHE A 55 -7.31 -20.19 -8.10
C PHE A 55 -6.34 -19.04 -7.82
N THR A 56 -6.02 -18.28 -8.86
CA THR A 56 -5.13 -17.11 -8.77
C THR A 56 -5.78 -15.99 -7.97
N GLU A 57 -4.99 -15.07 -7.45
CA GLU A 57 -5.44 -13.86 -6.77
C GLU A 57 -6.42 -13.07 -7.63
N GLU A 58 -6.11 -12.93 -8.92
CA GLU A 58 -6.98 -12.25 -9.89
C GLU A 58 -8.36 -12.89 -10.03
N GLN A 59 -8.43 -14.22 -10.12
CA GLN A 59 -9.69 -14.96 -10.24
C GLN A 59 -10.56 -14.82 -8.99
N GLN A 60 -9.96 -14.55 -7.84
CA GLN A 60 -10.66 -14.42 -6.56
C GLN A 60 -10.85 -12.98 -6.10
N ARG A 61 -10.49 -11.97 -6.94
CA ARG A 61 -10.54 -10.56 -6.57
C ARG A 61 -11.90 -10.12 -6.03
N GLU A 62 -12.96 -10.42 -6.72
CA GLU A 62 -14.29 -10.04 -6.29
C GLU A 62 -14.69 -10.69 -4.96
N ARG A 63 -14.20 -11.90 -4.71
CA ARG A 63 -14.47 -12.63 -3.49
C ARG A 63 -13.77 -12.00 -2.29
N TYR A 64 -12.46 -11.70 -2.41
CA TYR A 64 -11.74 -11.06 -1.32
C TYR A 64 -12.13 -9.58 -1.16
N ARG A 65 -12.52 -8.89 -2.24
CA ARG A 65 -13.11 -7.56 -2.14
C ARG A 65 -14.37 -7.57 -1.26
N LYS A 66 -15.29 -8.49 -1.50
CA LYS A 66 -16.51 -8.68 -0.68
C LYS A 66 -16.20 -9.06 0.76
N TYR A 67 -15.16 -9.86 0.98
CA TYR A 67 -14.71 -10.20 2.32
C TYR A 67 -14.26 -8.96 3.09
N VAL A 68 -13.44 -8.11 2.48
CA VAL A 68 -13.03 -6.84 3.09
C VAL A 68 -14.25 -5.95 3.33
N GLU A 69 -15.09 -5.74 2.32
CA GLU A 69 -16.32 -4.93 2.43
C GLU A 69 -17.22 -5.37 3.59
N ARG A 70 -17.45 -6.67 3.73
CA ARG A 70 -18.29 -7.22 4.80
C ARG A 70 -17.76 -6.87 6.20
N ASN A 71 -16.45 -6.95 6.40
CA ASN A 71 -15.84 -6.74 7.70
C ASN A 71 -15.67 -5.26 8.10
N ILE A 72 -15.84 -4.33 7.16
CA ILE A 72 -15.79 -2.87 7.41
C ILE A 72 -17.05 -2.14 6.95
N GLY A 73 -18.12 -2.86 6.61
CA GLY A 73 -19.32 -2.31 5.96
C GLY A 73 -19.99 -1.18 6.71
N ALA A 74 -19.99 -1.23 8.04
CA ALA A 74 -20.60 -0.18 8.87
C ALA A 74 -19.88 1.17 8.65
N VAL A 75 -18.57 1.20 8.78
CA VAL A 75 -17.78 2.43 8.60
C VAL A 75 -17.76 2.89 7.14
N LEU A 76 -17.78 1.98 6.17
CA LEU A 76 -17.92 2.36 4.75
C LEU A 76 -19.20 3.15 4.51
N LYS A 77 -20.33 2.67 5.06
CA LYS A 77 -21.63 3.34 4.91
C LYS A 77 -21.64 4.70 5.61
N GLU A 78 -21.14 4.76 6.85
CA GLU A 78 -21.12 5.99 7.65
C GLU A 78 -20.27 7.08 7.00
N LYS A 79 -19.08 6.71 6.51
CA LYS A 79 -18.11 7.65 5.94
C LYS A 79 -18.25 7.83 4.42
N ARG A 80 -19.28 7.25 3.79
CA ARG A 80 -19.51 7.29 2.35
C ARG A 80 -18.28 6.80 1.55
N LEU A 81 -17.73 5.68 2.00
CA LEU A 81 -16.57 5.04 1.38
C LEU A 81 -16.96 3.79 0.60
N TYR A 82 -16.06 3.36 -0.26
CA TYR A 82 -16.23 2.21 -1.13
C TYR A 82 -14.93 1.41 -1.28
N VAL A 83 -15.03 0.07 -1.35
CA VAL A 83 -13.92 -0.81 -1.69
C VAL A 83 -13.92 -1.07 -3.19
N LYS A 84 -13.05 -0.40 -3.92
CA LYS A 84 -12.87 -0.56 -5.37
C LYS A 84 -11.82 -1.65 -5.65
N GLY A 85 -12.21 -2.67 -6.40
CA GLY A 85 -11.25 -3.58 -7.04
C GLY A 85 -10.63 -2.92 -8.27
N VAL A 86 -9.32 -2.93 -8.38
CA VAL A 86 -8.59 -2.29 -9.48
C VAL A 86 -8.30 -3.32 -10.57
N GLU A 87 -8.72 -3.04 -11.81
CA GLU A 87 -8.54 -3.93 -12.94
C GLU A 87 -7.09 -3.94 -13.47
N LYS A 88 -6.69 -5.02 -14.14
CA LYS A 88 -5.34 -5.15 -14.72
C LYS A 88 -4.96 -4.05 -15.70
N SER A 89 -5.94 -3.51 -16.40
CA SER A 89 -5.78 -2.43 -17.36
C SER A 89 -5.68 -1.03 -16.73
N GLU A 90 -6.03 -0.91 -15.44
CA GLU A 90 -6.06 0.37 -14.73
C GLU A 90 -4.69 0.65 -14.09
N ASN A 91 -3.82 1.43 -14.76
CA ASN A 91 -2.55 1.90 -14.20
C ASN A 91 -2.78 3.18 -13.39
N ILE A 92 -3.52 3.07 -12.30
CA ILE A 92 -3.94 4.22 -11.48
C ILE A 92 -2.81 4.82 -10.61
N LEU A 93 -1.70 4.10 -10.45
CA LEU A 93 -0.54 4.54 -9.68
C LEU A 93 0.61 4.98 -10.61
N SER A 94 0.32 5.84 -11.60
CA SER A 94 1.32 6.36 -12.51
C SER A 94 1.76 7.76 -12.10
N VAL A 95 2.99 7.90 -11.62
CA VAL A 95 3.52 9.18 -11.13
C VAL A 95 5.02 9.28 -11.38
N GLU A 96 5.49 10.47 -11.74
CA GLU A 96 6.91 10.81 -11.75
C GLU A 96 7.34 11.24 -10.33
N VAL A 97 8.43 10.64 -9.82
CA VAL A 97 8.99 11.05 -8.53
C VAL A 97 9.71 12.38 -8.72
N PRO A 98 9.27 13.47 -8.04
CA PRO A 98 9.79 14.80 -8.26
C PRO A 98 11.32 14.88 -8.11
N GLY A 99 11.99 15.44 -9.12
CA GLY A 99 13.44 15.69 -9.11
C GLY A 99 14.32 14.45 -9.22
N ARG A 100 13.75 13.28 -9.55
CA ARG A 100 14.51 12.02 -9.62
C ARG A 100 14.52 11.39 -11.01
N GLY A 101 13.69 11.85 -11.94
CA GLY A 101 13.56 11.26 -13.28
C GLY A 101 13.12 9.79 -13.25
N ILE A 102 12.39 9.39 -12.20
CA ILE A 102 11.88 8.04 -11.99
C ILE A 102 10.37 8.07 -12.15
N ASP A 103 9.87 7.24 -13.07
CA ASP A 103 8.45 6.98 -13.23
C ASP A 103 8.05 5.73 -12.45
N LEU A 104 7.17 5.89 -11.46
CA LEU A 104 6.47 4.79 -10.84
C LEU A 104 5.21 4.50 -11.66
N VAL A 105 5.05 3.27 -12.11
CA VAL A 105 3.87 2.83 -12.86
C VAL A 105 3.40 1.51 -12.26
N GLY A 106 2.17 1.50 -11.80
CA GLY A 106 1.62 0.32 -11.16
C GLY A 106 0.13 0.41 -10.86
N ARG A 107 -0.32 -0.55 -10.11
CA ARG A 107 -1.68 -0.68 -9.60
C ARG A 107 -1.62 -1.42 -8.28
N THR A 108 -2.66 -1.31 -7.50
CA THR A 108 -2.93 -2.12 -6.32
C THR A 108 -4.12 -3.05 -6.58
N ASP A 109 -4.40 -3.98 -5.71
CA ASP A 109 -5.56 -4.86 -5.86
C ASP A 109 -6.87 -4.17 -5.46
N LEU A 110 -6.87 -3.48 -4.31
CA LEU A 110 -8.05 -2.76 -3.81
C LEU A 110 -7.67 -1.35 -3.35
N LEU A 111 -8.64 -0.43 -3.50
CA LEU A 111 -8.62 0.90 -2.89
C LEU A 111 -9.83 1.10 -2.00
N ILE A 112 -9.65 1.79 -0.87
CA ILE A 112 -10.75 2.34 -0.07
C ILE A 112 -10.76 3.84 -0.31
N LEU A 113 -11.83 4.33 -0.94
CA LEU A 113 -11.98 5.72 -1.39
C LEU A 113 -13.45 6.15 -1.33
N SER A 114 -13.73 7.42 -1.69
CA SER A 114 -15.09 7.95 -1.73
C SER A 114 -16.03 7.11 -2.61
N ASP A 115 -17.28 6.96 -2.17
CA ASP A 115 -18.32 6.21 -2.87
C ASP A 115 -18.80 6.90 -4.16
N ILE A 116 -18.41 8.15 -4.40
CA ILE A 116 -18.72 8.89 -5.63
C ILE A 116 -18.23 8.16 -6.90
N VAL A 117 -17.21 7.31 -6.75
CA VAL A 117 -16.69 6.48 -7.85
C VAL A 117 -17.69 5.41 -8.29
N LYS A 118 -18.63 4.99 -7.44
CA LYS A 118 -19.71 4.06 -7.83
C LYS A 118 -20.66 4.69 -8.84
N GLU A 119 -21.03 5.96 -8.59
CA GLU A 119 -21.95 6.70 -9.43
C GLU A 119 -21.29 7.15 -10.73
N ASN A 120 -20.01 7.53 -10.63
CA ASN A 120 -19.22 7.98 -11.76
C ASN A 120 -17.84 7.32 -11.77
N PRO A 121 -17.66 6.17 -12.46
CA PRO A 121 -16.38 5.45 -12.52
C PRO A 121 -15.22 6.27 -13.11
N ARG A 122 -15.49 7.31 -13.92
CA ARG A 122 -14.45 8.21 -14.45
C ARG A 122 -13.74 9.00 -13.34
N ASN A 123 -14.38 9.19 -12.20
CA ASN A 123 -13.77 9.88 -11.07
C ASN A 123 -12.62 9.08 -10.45
N LEU A 124 -12.49 7.79 -10.75
CA LEU A 124 -11.37 6.97 -10.27
C LEU A 124 -10.00 7.56 -10.64
N GLN A 125 -9.88 8.16 -11.82
CA GLN A 125 -8.64 8.81 -12.26
C GLN A 125 -8.17 9.96 -11.35
N HIS A 126 -9.08 10.55 -10.56
CA HIS A 126 -8.79 11.61 -9.61
C HIS A 126 -8.54 11.10 -8.20
N LEU A 127 -8.66 9.79 -7.96
CA LEU A 127 -8.46 9.13 -6.67
C LEU A 127 -9.15 9.87 -5.49
N PRO A 128 -10.47 10.14 -5.56
CA PRO A 128 -11.13 11.03 -4.60
C PRO A 128 -11.14 10.40 -3.20
N GLU A 129 -10.63 11.15 -2.22
CA GLU A 129 -10.64 10.78 -0.81
C GLU A 129 -10.10 9.37 -0.52
N VAL A 130 -9.02 8.98 -1.20
CA VAL A 130 -8.40 7.68 -0.93
C VAL A 130 -7.87 7.64 0.50
N LYS A 131 -8.28 6.64 1.27
CA LYS A 131 -7.88 6.40 2.66
C LYS A 131 -6.80 5.33 2.77
N MET A 132 -6.90 4.29 1.93
CA MET A 132 -6.03 3.13 2.02
C MET A 132 -5.92 2.42 0.68
N LEU A 133 -4.76 1.87 0.39
CA LEU A 133 -4.57 0.83 -0.62
C LEU A 133 -4.38 -0.53 0.06
N ILE A 134 -4.81 -1.59 -0.62
CA ILE A 134 -4.67 -2.96 -0.13
C ILE A 134 -4.10 -3.82 -1.25
N GLU A 135 -2.93 -4.37 -1.01
CA GLU A 135 -2.29 -5.37 -1.86
C GLU A 135 -2.51 -6.76 -1.26
N VAL A 136 -3.12 -7.64 -2.02
CA VAL A 136 -3.51 -8.98 -1.57
C VAL A 136 -2.60 -10.02 -2.20
N LYS A 137 -1.98 -10.85 -1.38
CA LYS A 137 -1.12 -11.96 -1.80
C LYS A 137 -1.51 -13.25 -1.12
N ARG A 138 -1.72 -14.31 -1.87
CA ARG A 138 -1.99 -15.63 -1.29
C ARG A 138 -0.85 -16.10 -0.38
N ASN A 139 0.40 -15.78 -0.75
CA ASN A 139 1.59 -16.06 0.03
C ASN A 139 2.48 -14.81 0.05
N ILE A 140 2.67 -14.24 1.21
CA ILE A 140 3.52 -13.07 1.40
C ILE A 140 4.98 -13.50 1.45
N LYS A 141 5.78 -12.92 0.55
CA LYS A 141 7.24 -13.04 0.52
C LYS A 141 7.85 -11.68 0.81
N SER A 142 9.12 -11.64 1.21
CA SER A 142 9.83 -10.37 1.46
C SER A 142 9.81 -9.40 0.27
N SER A 143 9.73 -9.91 -0.96
CA SER A 143 9.59 -9.07 -2.16
C SER A 143 8.24 -8.34 -2.25
N CYS A 144 7.21 -8.83 -1.57
CA CYS A 144 5.90 -8.17 -1.56
C CYS A 144 5.91 -6.87 -0.75
N ASP A 145 6.77 -6.76 0.27
CA ASP A 145 6.96 -5.52 1.03
C ASP A 145 7.35 -4.36 0.10
N PHE A 146 8.26 -4.61 -0.84
CA PHE A 146 8.72 -3.59 -1.78
C PHE A 146 7.64 -3.14 -2.75
N GLN A 147 6.80 -4.08 -3.18
CA GLN A 147 5.64 -3.73 -4.02
C GLN A 147 4.72 -2.80 -3.24
N ALA A 148 4.31 -3.19 -2.02
CA ALA A 148 3.41 -2.39 -1.19
C ALA A 148 4.01 -1.01 -0.85
N LEU A 149 5.32 -0.92 -0.59
CA LEU A 149 6.02 0.34 -0.36
C LEU A 149 6.05 1.23 -1.60
N SER A 150 6.30 0.66 -2.78
CA SER A 150 6.31 1.42 -4.04
C SER A 150 4.91 1.96 -4.36
N GLU A 151 3.87 1.17 -4.12
CA GLU A 151 2.47 1.57 -4.28
C GLU A 151 2.07 2.64 -3.26
N LEU A 152 2.52 2.53 -2.00
CA LEU A 152 2.33 3.57 -0.99
C LEU A 152 2.94 4.90 -1.45
N ILE A 153 4.20 4.88 -1.90
CA ILE A 153 4.90 6.08 -2.36
C ILE A 153 4.18 6.69 -3.56
N ALA A 154 3.81 5.87 -4.56
CA ALA A 154 3.10 6.34 -5.74
C ALA A 154 1.75 6.96 -5.38
N LEU A 155 0.95 6.29 -4.56
CA LEU A 155 -0.35 6.80 -4.13
C LEU A 155 -0.22 8.06 -3.30
N ASP A 156 0.73 8.09 -2.35
CA ASP A 156 0.95 9.26 -1.49
C ASP A 156 1.36 10.51 -2.31
N LEU A 157 2.10 10.34 -3.42
CA LEU A 157 2.43 11.44 -4.33
C LEU A 157 1.23 11.91 -5.17
N LEU A 158 0.26 11.04 -5.44
CA LEU A 158 -0.90 11.32 -6.29
C LEU A 158 -2.07 11.98 -5.57
N VAL A 159 -2.22 11.76 -4.26
CA VAL A 159 -3.36 12.25 -3.47
C VAL A 159 -2.92 13.33 -2.49
N ASP A 160 -3.86 14.11 -1.96
CA ASP A 160 -3.55 15.23 -1.05
C ASP A 160 -3.37 14.77 0.40
N ASP A 161 -4.14 13.78 0.83
CA ASP A 161 -4.13 13.28 2.21
C ASP A 161 -3.09 12.17 2.42
N PRO A 162 -2.56 12.00 3.65
CA PRO A 162 -1.72 10.85 4.00
C PRO A 162 -2.48 9.55 3.87
N VAL A 163 -1.88 8.57 3.23
CA VAL A 163 -2.45 7.24 2.98
C VAL A 163 -1.74 6.15 3.76
N VAL A 164 -2.40 5.00 3.88
CA VAL A 164 -1.84 3.78 4.46
C VAL A 164 -1.88 2.69 3.41
N ALA A 165 -0.81 1.91 3.30
CA ALA A 165 -0.79 0.68 2.52
C ALA A 165 -0.96 -0.53 3.44
N LEU A 166 -1.77 -1.47 3.02
CA LEU A 166 -1.93 -2.78 3.64
C LEU A 166 -1.49 -3.86 2.65
N LEU A 167 -0.55 -4.69 3.06
CA LEU A 167 -0.20 -5.94 2.40
C LEU A 167 -0.75 -7.09 3.24
N THR A 168 -1.54 -7.99 2.64
CA THR A 168 -2.18 -9.06 3.41
C THR A 168 -2.38 -10.34 2.61
N ASP A 169 -2.35 -11.49 3.30
CA ASP A 169 -2.83 -12.78 2.80
C ASP A 169 -4.30 -13.06 3.19
N LEU A 170 -4.93 -12.11 3.89
CA LEU A 170 -6.29 -12.16 4.42
C LEU A 170 -6.51 -13.27 5.49
N ARG A 171 -5.43 -13.85 6.01
CA ARG A 171 -5.46 -14.92 7.01
C ARG A 171 -4.67 -14.56 8.26
N GLY A 172 -3.36 -14.63 8.17
CA GLY A 172 -2.47 -14.45 9.32
C GLY A 172 -1.40 -13.39 9.13
N ASP A 173 -1.34 -12.76 7.96
CA ASP A 173 -0.38 -11.73 7.66
C ASP A 173 -1.07 -10.43 7.22
N TRP A 174 -1.02 -9.41 8.09
CA TRP A 174 -1.58 -8.08 7.89
C TRP A 174 -0.50 -7.06 8.18
N VAL A 175 0.08 -6.50 7.12
CA VAL A 175 1.25 -5.63 7.19
C VAL A 175 0.88 -4.23 6.75
N PHE A 176 0.82 -3.31 7.71
CA PHE A 176 0.49 -1.91 7.48
C PHE A 176 1.76 -1.09 7.28
N PHE A 177 1.73 -0.18 6.31
CA PHE A 177 2.82 0.77 6.04
C PHE A 177 2.27 2.18 5.96
N TRP A 178 2.97 3.15 6.54
CA TRP A 178 2.64 4.58 6.43
C TRP A 178 3.88 5.47 6.58
N VAL A 179 3.84 6.64 5.94
CA VAL A 179 4.85 7.68 6.13
C VAL A 179 4.63 8.35 7.48
N SER A 180 5.64 8.41 8.33
CA SER A 180 5.51 8.94 9.70
C SER A 180 6.32 10.22 9.94
N GLY A 181 7.33 10.50 9.16
CA GLY A 181 8.14 11.68 9.39
C GLY A 181 9.48 11.64 8.67
N LYS A 182 10.40 12.45 9.20
CA LYS A 182 11.78 12.56 8.72
C LYS A 182 12.73 12.32 9.87
N GLU A 183 13.74 11.52 9.65
CA GLU A 183 14.82 11.26 10.59
C GLU A 183 16.14 11.29 9.84
N ASN A 184 17.14 12.05 10.33
CA ASN A 184 18.47 12.17 9.71
C ASN A 184 18.40 12.47 8.19
N ASN A 185 17.54 13.40 7.78
CA ASN A 185 17.27 13.75 6.38
C ASN A 185 16.70 12.62 5.50
N ALA A 186 16.30 11.48 6.07
CA ALA A 186 15.64 10.41 5.36
C ALA A 186 14.15 10.33 5.73
N THR A 187 13.30 10.02 4.77
CA THR A 187 11.89 9.74 5.02
C THR A 187 11.77 8.46 5.85
N ARG A 188 10.97 8.54 6.93
CA ARG A 188 10.69 7.42 7.80
C ARG A 188 9.35 6.79 7.44
N ILE A 189 9.38 5.51 7.13
CA ILE A 189 8.18 4.69 6.93
C ILE A 189 8.09 3.70 8.10
N HIS A 190 6.92 3.63 8.72
CA HIS A 190 6.64 2.61 9.72
C HIS A 190 6.01 1.38 9.09
N LYS A 191 6.29 0.23 9.70
CA LYS A 191 5.70 -1.08 9.38
C LYS A 191 5.13 -1.68 10.66
N ALA A 192 3.85 -2.02 10.66
CA ALA A 192 3.20 -2.79 11.72
C ALA A 192 2.73 -4.13 11.17
N ILE A 193 3.01 -5.22 11.90
CA ILE A 193 2.64 -6.58 11.48
C ILE A 193 1.63 -7.13 12.48
N ILE A 194 0.41 -7.35 12.01
CA ILE A 194 -0.68 -7.93 12.80
C ILE A 194 -0.93 -9.35 12.28
N LYS A 195 -1.09 -10.30 13.19
CA LYS A 195 -1.31 -11.72 12.84
C LYS A 195 -2.76 -12.16 12.94
N ASN A 196 -3.56 -11.37 13.64
CA ASN A 196 -4.96 -11.67 13.89
C ASN A 196 -5.86 -10.79 13.00
N PRO A 197 -6.76 -11.38 12.17
CA PRO A 197 -7.68 -10.62 11.34
C PRO A 197 -8.62 -9.71 12.16
N ASP A 198 -9.01 -10.11 13.36
CA ASP A 198 -9.87 -9.31 14.25
C ASP A 198 -9.23 -7.95 14.56
N GLU A 199 -7.97 -7.98 15.00
CA GLU A 199 -7.18 -6.80 15.30
C GLU A 199 -6.89 -5.98 14.04
N ALA A 200 -6.58 -6.65 12.93
CA ALA A 200 -6.31 -5.97 11.67
C ALA A 200 -7.54 -5.20 11.17
N PHE A 201 -8.72 -5.81 11.20
CA PHE A 201 -9.95 -5.11 10.83
C PHE A 201 -10.33 -4.02 11.82
N GLN A 202 -10.00 -4.16 13.09
CA GLN A 202 -10.17 -3.09 14.07
C GLN A 202 -9.29 -1.88 13.72
N VAL A 203 -8.02 -2.10 13.36
CA VAL A 203 -7.13 -1.03 12.88
C VAL A 203 -7.70 -0.36 11.63
N ILE A 204 -8.19 -1.14 10.66
CA ILE A 204 -8.79 -0.59 9.44
C ILE A 204 -10.00 0.28 9.79
N ARG A 205 -10.94 -0.21 10.62
CA ARG A 205 -12.13 0.55 11.04
C ARG A 205 -11.71 1.86 11.72
N THR A 206 -10.84 1.80 12.71
CA THR A 206 -10.36 2.99 13.43
C THR A 206 -9.71 3.99 12.47
N LEU A 207 -8.89 3.51 11.51
CA LEU A 207 -8.28 4.36 10.50
C LEU A 207 -9.30 5.10 9.63
N LEU A 208 -10.35 4.39 9.22
CA LEU A 208 -11.39 4.96 8.33
C LEU A 208 -12.34 5.92 9.07
N GLU A 209 -12.51 5.75 10.38
CA GLU A 209 -13.30 6.65 11.24
C GLU A 209 -12.63 8.01 11.44
N GLN A 210 -11.30 8.03 11.43
CA GLN A 210 -10.51 9.24 11.67
C GLN A 210 -10.42 10.15 10.44
N PRO A 211 -10.28 11.48 10.66
CA PRO A 211 -9.95 12.39 9.58
C PRO A 211 -8.62 12.02 8.92
N SER A 212 -8.52 12.18 7.61
CA SER A 212 -7.27 11.93 6.87
C SER A 212 -6.25 13.07 6.98
N THR A 213 -6.43 14.01 7.90
CA THR A 213 -5.54 15.16 8.05
C THR A 213 -4.14 14.72 8.45
N ALA A 214 -3.13 15.31 7.80
CA ALA A 214 -1.74 15.15 8.17
C ALA A 214 -1.50 15.61 9.61
N ASP A 215 -0.51 15.01 10.27
CA ASP A 215 -0.07 15.32 11.64
C ASP A 215 -1.07 14.99 12.78
N THR A 216 -2.25 14.46 12.45
CA THR A 216 -3.16 13.95 13.47
C THR A 216 -2.63 12.64 14.05
N GLU A 217 -2.56 12.57 15.38
CA GLU A 217 -2.23 11.34 16.10
C GLU A 217 -3.47 10.46 16.21
N ILE A 218 -3.33 9.18 15.86
CA ILE A 218 -4.40 8.19 15.92
C ILE A 218 -4.02 7.12 16.92
N GLU A 219 -4.87 6.91 17.92
CA GLU A 219 -4.75 5.81 18.86
C GLU A 219 -5.42 4.56 18.28
N PHE A 220 -4.66 3.48 18.17
CA PHE A 220 -5.17 2.18 17.78
C PHE A 220 -5.17 1.23 18.96
N PRO A 221 -6.23 0.44 19.16
CA PRO A 221 -6.35 -0.43 20.35
C PRO A 221 -5.23 -1.45 20.52
N CYS A 222 -4.63 -1.90 19.40
CA CYS A 222 -3.55 -2.89 19.41
C CYS A 222 -2.15 -2.28 19.24
N PHE A 223 -2.02 -0.96 19.24
CA PHE A 223 -0.72 -0.29 19.12
C PHE A 223 -0.29 0.29 20.47
N GLN A 224 1.01 0.20 20.77
CA GLN A 224 1.55 0.73 22.04
C GLN A 224 1.60 2.26 22.05
N ASN A 225 1.77 2.87 20.89
CA ASN A 225 1.91 4.32 20.75
C ASN A 225 0.93 4.84 19.70
N PRO A 226 0.52 6.11 19.78
CA PRO A 226 -0.26 6.73 18.72
C PRO A 226 0.48 6.72 17.39
N VAL A 227 -0.27 6.58 16.30
CA VAL A 227 0.26 6.64 14.93
C VAL A 227 0.12 8.05 14.40
N LYS A 228 1.22 8.62 13.95
CA LYS A 228 1.23 9.89 13.24
C LYS A 228 1.51 9.63 11.76
N ARG A 229 0.63 10.12 10.89
CA ARG A 229 0.77 10.01 9.45
C ARG A 229 1.18 11.34 8.85
N ARG A 230 2.07 11.30 7.86
CA ARG A 230 2.53 12.48 7.12
C ARG A 230 2.51 12.23 5.63
N LYS A 231 2.43 13.33 4.89
CA LYS A 231 2.62 13.31 3.44
C LYS A 231 4.10 13.18 3.10
N LEU A 232 4.41 12.36 2.11
CA LEU A 232 5.77 12.22 1.59
C LEU A 232 6.32 13.57 1.11
N SER A 233 5.50 14.39 0.44
CA SER A 233 5.87 15.74 -0.03
C SER A 233 6.28 16.69 1.11
N GLN A 234 5.77 16.51 2.32
CA GLN A 234 6.13 17.31 3.50
C GLN A 234 7.44 16.87 4.16
N VAL A 235 7.83 15.60 3.97
CA VAL A 235 9.01 15.03 4.61
C VAL A 235 10.17 14.80 3.65
N MET A 236 9.93 14.78 2.35
CA MET A 236 11.00 14.78 1.35
C MET A 236 11.79 16.09 1.44
N PRO A 237 13.13 16.04 1.39
CA PRO A 237 13.90 17.26 1.29
C PRO A 237 13.47 18.01 0.04
N LEU A 238 13.12 19.29 0.21
CA LEU A 238 13.00 20.20 -0.92
C LEU A 238 14.32 20.13 -1.69
N ILE A 239 14.26 19.82 -2.97
CA ILE A 239 15.41 19.86 -3.86
C ILE A 239 15.71 21.35 -4.08
N GLY A 240 16.37 21.96 -3.11
CA GLY A 240 17.03 23.24 -3.26
C GLY A 240 18.38 22.98 -3.92
N GLU A 241 18.75 23.85 -4.84
CA GLU A 241 20.06 23.87 -5.47
C GLU A 241 21.17 23.71 -4.42
N GLY A 242 21.88 22.57 -4.42
CA GLY A 242 23.08 22.35 -3.62
C GLY A 242 23.03 21.37 -2.43
N GLY A 243 21.98 20.59 -2.27
CA GLY A 243 21.93 19.60 -1.16
C GLY A 243 22.19 18.16 -1.59
N GLU A 244 23.06 17.49 -0.85
CA GLU A 244 23.39 16.07 -1.02
C GLU A 244 22.15 15.20 -1.17
N SER A 245 22.14 14.40 -2.22
CA SER A 245 21.12 13.45 -2.60
C SER A 245 20.79 12.48 -1.45
N GLY A 246 19.61 12.59 -0.87
CA GLY A 246 19.19 11.76 0.28
C GLY A 246 19.26 10.24 -0.01
N LYS A 247 19.33 9.43 1.03
CA LYS A 247 19.50 7.96 0.99
C LYS A 247 18.55 7.21 0.05
N ILE A 248 17.36 7.74 -0.28
CA ILE A 248 16.45 7.13 -1.28
C ILE A 248 17.10 7.14 -2.67
N HIS A 249 17.79 8.22 -3.04
CA HIS A 249 18.50 8.30 -4.32
C HIS A 249 19.66 7.29 -4.35
N GLU A 250 20.47 7.24 -3.32
CA GLU A 250 21.58 6.28 -3.19
C GLU A 250 21.08 4.83 -3.23
N CYS A 251 19.93 4.55 -2.61
CA CYS A 251 19.29 3.25 -2.67
C CYS A 251 18.81 2.88 -4.08
N ILE A 252 18.27 3.84 -4.82
CA ILE A 252 17.75 3.64 -6.18
C ILE A 252 18.92 3.55 -7.17
N GLU A 253 19.93 4.40 -7.08
CA GLU A 253 21.09 4.39 -7.99
C GLU A 253 21.94 3.12 -7.85
N ARG A 254 22.27 2.68 -6.62
CA ARG A 254 22.99 1.41 -6.40
C ARG A 254 22.28 0.21 -7.03
N TYR A 255 20.97 0.26 -7.16
CA TYR A 255 20.21 -0.78 -7.83
C TYR A 255 20.40 -0.77 -9.36
N TYR A 256 20.50 0.40 -9.98
CA TYR A 256 20.76 0.52 -11.41
C TYR A 256 22.13 -0.03 -11.79
N ASP A 257 23.16 0.25 -10.99
CA ASP A 257 24.52 -0.19 -11.26
C ASP A 257 24.69 -1.72 -11.17
N ILE A 258 23.92 -2.38 -10.30
CA ILE A 258 23.98 -3.85 -10.14
C ILE A 258 23.14 -4.59 -11.16
N ALA A 259 22.06 -3.98 -11.69
CA ALA A 259 21.19 -4.59 -12.68
C ALA A 259 21.74 -4.54 -14.12
N ILE A 260 22.83 -3.79 -14.37
CA ILE A 260 23.42 -3.54 -15.70
C ILE A 260 24.75 -4.29 -15.87
N THR A 261 25.33 -4.84 -14.82
CA THR A 261 26.56 -5.63 -14.91
C THR A 261 26.21 -7.07 -15.29
N PRO A 262 26.76 -7.62 -16.42
CA PRO A 262 26.42 -8.92 -16.96
C PRO A 262 26.84 -10.08 -16.06
#